data_020f8d714c8c1dea48852a8fee90a329
#
_entry.id   020f8d714c8c1dea48852a8fee90a329
#
_cell.length_a   1.000
_cell.length_b   1.000
_cell.length_c   1.000
_cell.angle_alpha   90.00
_cell.angle_beta   90.00
_cell.angle_gamma   90.00
#
_symmetry.space_group_name_H-M   'P 1'
#
loop_
_entity.id
_entity.type
_entity.pdbx_description
1 polymer ?
#
loop_
_entity_poly.entity_id
_entity_poly.type
_entity_poly.pdbx_seq_one_letter_code
_entity_poly.pdbx_strand_id
1 'polypeptide(L)'
;KPKGWLTRMADQARSYEYEEISPSDDGRLFHQKPVWQKVIIMLGGPAMNVLLAFLIFLGINFFHGTWQSTLEVTVVNDCVIPAGRVPATCQDGDPQTPAKQAGMQVGDKVVAFNGHAISNWNELTDLIRANRDGAAAITVERGGQVIELPTVNTIIQPVSDKLDPSSRVEAGFLGVSPGRELVRGGVIETAGQMWNTTQMSVVALASFPSRVWNVGVGLVTGAERDINSPISVVGASRVAGEIAVSDSLPVEDRAVTWLSLLGSVNLFVALLNLVPLLPLDGGHVAGALYEALRRGIARLRGRGDPGPVDTAKMLPVAYVVGGFLLIGGVVLILADIISPIKLF
;
A
#
# COMPACT_ATOMS: atom_id res chain seq x y z
N LYS A 1 22.68 41.34 14.21
CA LYS A 1 23.24 40.21 13.44
C LYS A 1 22.39 40.05 12.19
N PRO A 2 22.98 39.86 11.00
CA PRO A 2 22.21 39.65 9.77
C PRO A 2 21.33 38.39 9.95
N LYS A 3 20.01 38.53 9.70
CA LYS A 3 19.06 37.41 9.75
C LYS A 3 19.51 36.36 8.72
N GLY A 4 19.57 35.10 9.12
CA GLY A 4 19.89 34.00 8.22
C GLY A 4 18.92 33.92 7.04
N TRP A 5 19.34 33.30 5.94
CA TRP A 5 18.52 33.13 4.72
C TRP A 5 17.14 32.53 5.02
N LEU A 6 17.06 31.51 5.85
CA LEU A 6 15.81 30.86 6.28
C LEU A 6 14.85 31.83 7.02
N THR A 7 15.40 32.71 7.85
CA THR A 7 14.58 33.71 8.56
C THR A 7 14.04 34.77 7.60
N ARG A 8 14.82 35.16 6.58
CA ARG A 8 14.39 36.11 5.54
C ARG A 8 13.25 35.53 4.71
N MET A 9 13.32 34.27 4.31
CA MET A 9 12.24 33.59 3.58
C MET A 9 10.95 33.53 4.41
N ALA A 10 11.05 33.17 5.70
CA ALA A 10 9.89 33.16 6.58
C ALA A 10 9.27 34.54 6.79
N ASP A 11 10.10 35.59 6.92
CA ASP A 11 9.61 36.96 7.04
C ASP A 11 8.97 37.48 5.72
N GLN A 12 9.51 37.09 4.59
CA GLN A 12 8.95 37.45 3.28
C GLN A 12 7.60 36.75 3.03
N ALA A 13 7.47 35.47 3.37
CA ALA A 13 6.20 34.76 3.27
C ALA A 13 5.11 35.39 4.17
N ARG A 14 5.48 35.80 5.40
CA ARG A 14 4.54 36.52 6.28
C ARG A 14 4.09 37.86 5.70
N SER A 15 5.00 38.62 5.05
CA SER A 15 4.63 39.93 4.48
C SER A 15 3.57 39.80 3.39
N TYR A 16 3.64 38.77 2.55
CA TYR A 16 2.61 38.50 1.54
C TYR A 16 1.26 38.13 2.15
N GLU A 17 1.24 37.29 3.19
CA GLU A 17 -0.02 36.93 3.88
C GLU A 17 -0.68 38.17 4.56
N TYR A 18 0.11 39.07 5.14
CA TYR A 18 -0.43 40.25 5.82
C TYR A 18 -0.96 41.32 4.86
N GLU A 19 -0.49 41.38 3.61
CA GLU A 19 -1.00 42.36 2.60
C GLU A 19 -2.42 42.03 2.13
N GLU A 20 -2.85 40.77 2.22
CA GLU A 20 -4.18 40.32 1.78
C GLU A 20 -5.25 40.35 2.90
N ILE A 21 -4.85 40.53 4.17
CA ILE A 21 -5.76 40.45 5.32
C ILE A 21 -6.49 41.79 5.50
N SER A 22 -7.82 41.75 5.40
CA SER A 22 -8.69 42.88 5.73
C SER A 22 -9.02 42.91 7.24
N PRO A 23 -9.23 44.11 7.85
CA PRO A 23 -9.69 44.21 9.25
C PRO A 23 -11.00 43.46 9.53
N SER A 24 -11.82 43.18 8.51
CA SER A 24 -13.06 42.39 8.59
C SER A 24 -12.83 40.88 8.75
N ASP A 25 -11.60 40.40 8.58
CA ASP A 25 -11.25 38.99 8.64
C ASP A 25 -10.75 38.55 10.04
N ASP A 26 -10.67 39.51 10.95
CA ASP A 26 -10.29 39.22 12.34
C ASP A 26 -11.27 38.19 12.97
N GLY A 27 -10.73 37.18 13.64
CA GLY A 27 -11.48 36.02 14.16
C GLY A 27 -11.88 34.96 13.12
N ARG A 28 -11.66 35.19 11.81
CA ARG A 28 -11.92 34.21 10.72
C ARG A 28 -10.68 33.51 10.24
N LEU A 29 -9.51 34.06 10.51
CA LEU A 29 -8.24 33.53 10.03
C LEU A 29 -7.95 32.14 10.61
N PHE A 30 -7.40 31.24 9.77
CA PHE A 30 -7.12 29.85 10.14
C PHE A 30 -6.26 29.73 11.40
N HIS A 31 -5.23 30.55 11.54
CA HIS A 31 -4.34 30.52 12.72
C HIS A 31 -5.03 30.92 14.03
N GLN A 32 -6.14 31.68 13.96
CA GLN A 32 -6.93 32.12 15.13
C GLN A 32 -7.94 31.07 15.57
N LYS A 33 -8.24 30.06 14.74
CA LYS A 33 -9.23 29.03 15.05
C LYS A 33 -8.73 28.11 16.18
N PRO A 34 -9.64 27.57 17.01
CA PRO A 34 -9.29 26.54 17.98
C PRO A 34 -8.77 25.29 17.28
N VAL A 35 -7.91 24.54 17.96
CA VAL A 35 -7.20 23.38 17.38
C VAL A 35 -8.14 22.39 16.71
N TRP A 36 -9.27 22.06 17.33
CA TRP A 36 -10.24 21.10 16.76
C TRP A 36 -10.82 21.56 15.43
N GLN A 37 -11.06 22.86 15.24
CA GLN A 37 -11.54 23.40 13.95
C GLN A 37 -10.44 23.34 12.89
N LYS A 38 -9.18 23.65 13.25
CA LYS A 38 -8.02 23.50 12.35
C LYS A 38 -7.92 22.06 11.85
N VAL A 39 -8.04 21.08 12.76
CA VAL A 39 -7.98 19.65 12.44
C VAL A 39 -9.13 19.24 11.52
N ILE A 40 -10.37 19.63 11.79
CA ILE A 40 -11.53 19.30 10.95
C ILE A 40 -11.37 19.88 9.55
N ILE A 41 -10.94 21.15 9.42
CA ILE A 41 -10.76 21.81 8.13
C ILE A 41 -9.72 21.04 7.30
N MET A 42 -8.57 20.70 7.88
CA MET A 42 -7.48 20.02 7.18
C MET A 42 -7.80 18.54 6.88
N LEU A 43 -8.58 17.86 7.74
CA LEU A 43 -8.99 16.48 7.48
C LEU A 43 -10.16 16.37 6.48
N GLY A 44 -10.82 17.46 6.11
CA GLY A 44 -11.98 17.42 5.21
C GLY A 44 -11.67 16.79 3.85
N GLY A 45 -10.55 17.18 3.23
CA GLY A 45 -10.09 16.60 1.95
C GLY A 45 -9.76 15.10 2.06
N PRO A 46 -8.83 14.73 2.93
CA PRO A 46 -8.50 13.31 3.16
C PRO A 46 -9.72 12.46 3.53
N ALA A 47 -10.62 12.96 4.41
CA ALA A 47 -11.81 12.24 4.80
C ALA A 47 -12.77 11.99 3.62
N MET A 48 -12.93 12.96 2.72
CA MET A 48 -13.75 12.80 1.52
C MET A 48 -13.16 11.74 0.57
N ASN A 49 -11.85 11.72 0.40
CA ASN A 49 -11.18 10.70 -0.42
C ASN A 49 -11.33 9.29 0.20
N VAL A 50 -11.21 9.16 1.53
CA VAL A 50 -11.48 7.88 2.23
C VAL A 50 -12.94 7.45 2.05
N LEU A 51 -13.89 8.38 2.20
CA LEU A 51 -15.32 8.09 2.00
C LEU A 51 -15.59 7.64 0.57
N LEU A 52 -15.03 8.33 -0.42
CA LEU A 52 -15.20 7.98 -1.83
C LEU A 52 -14.61 6.61 -2.14
N ALA A 53 -13.40 6.32 -1.65
CA ALA A 53 -12.77 5.00 -1.77
C ALA A 53 -13.66 3.92 -1.13
N PHE A 54 -14.19 4.18 0.08
CA PHE A 54 -15.09 3.26 0.76
C PHE A 54 -16.35 2.97 -0.04
N LEU A 55 -17.00 3.99 -0.59
CA LEU A 55 -18.22 3.82 -1.39
C LEU A 55 -17.96 3.04 -2.68
N ILE A 56 -16.82 3.29 -3.34
CA ILE A 56 -16.40 2.56 -4.54
C ILE A 56 -16.19 1.08 -4.21
N PHE A 57 -15.37 0.77 -3.19
CA PHE A 57 -15.10 -0.62 -2.80
C PHE A 57 -16.34 -1.32 -2.27
N LEU A 58 -17.21 -0.62 -1.52
CA LEU A 58 -18.48 -1.18 -1.07
C LEU A 58 -19.39 -1.52 -2.26
N GLY A 59 -19.47 -0.64 -3.25
CA GLY A 59 -20.21 -0.92 -4.49
C GLY A 59 -19.68 -2.15 -5.22
N ILE A 60 -18.37 -2.27 -5.39
CA ILE A 60 -17.74 -3.45 -6.00
C ILE A 60 -18.06 -4.71 -5.20
N ASN A 61 -17.82 -4.71 -3.89
CA ASN A 61 -18.06 -5.88 -3.03
C ASN A 61 -19.53 -6.31 -3.02
N PHE A 62 -20.46 -5.35 -3.03
CA PHE A 62 -21.87 -5.63 -2.95
C PHE A 62 -22.46 -6.13 -4.27
N PHE A 63 -22.14 -5.49 -5.40
CA PHE A 63 -22.75 -5.79 -6.70
C PHE A 63 -22.01 -6.89 -7.46
N HIS A 64 -20.69 -6.82 -7.52
CA HIS A 64 -19.86 -7.77 -8.27
C HIS A 64 -19.27 -8.85 -7.35
N GLY A 65 -18.64 -8.45 -6.27
CA GLY A 65 -17.83 -9.29 -5.41
C GLY A 65 -16.35 -9.11 -5.66
N THR A 66 -15.53 -9.78 -4.86
CA THR A 66 -14.07 -9.82 -4.99
C THR A 66 -13.59 -11.27 -5.09
N TRP A 67 -12.52 -11.48 -5.87
CA TRP A 67 -11.89 -12.79 -5.99
C TRP A 67 -11.19 -13.14 -4.68
N GLN A 68 -11.66 -14.19 -4.04
CA GLN A 68 -11.08 -14.73 -2.80
C GLN A 68 -10.45 -16.08 -3.06
N SER A 69 -9.33 -16.33 -2.36
CA SER A 69 -8.67 -17.64 -2.41
C SER A 69 -9.46 -18.65 -1.59
N THR A 70 -9.79 -19.79 -2.19
CA THR A 70 -10.42 -20.93 -1.51
C THR A 70 -9.38 -21.80 -0.84
N LEU A 71 -9.81 -22.71 0.03
CA LEU A 71 -8.94 -23.73 0.61
C LEU A 71 -8.69 -24.92 -0.33
N GLU A 72 -9.33 -24.94 -1.50
CA GLU A 72 -9.12 -25.96 -2.52
C GLU A 72 -7.83 -25.67 -3.29
N VAL A 73 -7.01 -26.68 -3.44
CA VAL A 73 -5.74 -26.63 -4.18
C VAL A 73 -6.03 -26.81 -5.67
N THR A 74 -5.70 -25.82 -6.47
CA THR A 74 -5.86 -25.92 -7.96
C THR A 74 -4.56 -26.16 -8.67
N VAL A 75 -3.42 -25.85 -8.03
CA VAL A 75 -2.09 -26.12 -8.60
C VAL A 75 -1.21 -26.73 -7.52
N VAL A 76 -0.56 -27.84 -7.86
CA VAL A 76 0.55 -28.41 -7.11
C VAL A 76 1.78 -28.30 -7.99
N ASN A 77 2.74 -27.49 -7.60
CA ASN A 77 3.98 -27.34 -8.36
C ASN A 77 4.83 -28.59 -8.26
N ASP A 78 5.31 -29.10 -9.38
CA ASP A 78 6.12 -30.33 -9.41
C ASP A 78 7.52 -30.12 -8.83
N CYS A 79 8.12 -28.96 -9.07
CA CYS A 79 9.50 -28.66 -8.66
C CYS A 79 9.64 -27.27 -8.04
N VAL A 80 10.74 -27.09 -7.36
CA VAL A 80 11.18 -25.79 -6.81
C VAL A 80 12.04 -25.10 -7.86
N ILE A 81 11.49 -24.00 -8.41
CA ILE A 81 12.18 -23.22 -9.44
C ILE A 81 13.06 -22.16 -8.74
N PRO A 82 14.37 -22.11 -9.00
CA PRO A 82 15.26 -21.08 -8.48
C PRO A 82 14.79 -19.67 -8.87
N ALA A 83 14.91 -18.72 -7.94
CA ALA A 83 14.57 -17.32 -8.21
C ALA A 83 15.40 -16.76 -9.37
N GLY A 84 14.73 -16.06 -10.30
CA GLY A 84 15.37 -15.43 -11.48
C GLY A 84 15.52 -16.33 -12.71
N ARG A 85 15.10 -17.59 -12.66
CA ARG A 85 15.08 -18.44 -13.86
C ARG A 85 13.98 -18.00 -14.82
N VAL A 86 14.35 -17.79 -16.08
CA VAL A 86 13.43 -17.50 -17.19
C VAL A 86 13.71 -18.48 -18.34
N PRO A 87 12.71 -19.23 -18.83
CA PRO A 87 11.33 -19.34 -18.34
C PRO A 87 11.26 -20.06 -16.99
N ALA A 88 10.21 -19.75 -16.22
CA ALA A 88 9.94 -20.35 -14.91
C ALA A 88 9.34 -21.77 -15.09
N THR A 89 10.12 -22.69 -15.65
CA THR A 89 9.74 -24.09 -15.89
C THR A 89 10.64 -25.03 -15.14
N CYS A 90 10.11 -26.21 -14.76
CA CYS A 90 10.89 -27.29 -14.16
C CYS A 90 11.93 -27.82 -15.16
N GLN A 91 13.12 -28.09 -14.67
CA GLN A 91 14.21 -28.72 -15.41
C GLN A 91 14.67 -29.98 -14.70
N ASP A 92 15.32 -30.87 -15.45
CA ASP A 92 15.90 -32.10 -14.90
C ASP A 92 16.91 -31.73 -13.79
N GLY A 93 16.71 -32.32 -12.62
CA GLY A 93 17.53 -32.06 -11.42
C GLY A 93 16.93 -31.04 -10.42
N ASP A 94 15.85 -30.35 -10.77
CA ASP A 94 15.16 -29.50 -9.81
C ASP A 94 14.50 -30.36 -8.69
N PRO A 95 14.62 -29.98 -7.42
CA PRO A 95 14.01 -30.73 -6.33
C PRO A 95 12.49 -30.63 -6.38
N GLN A 96 11.82 -31.73 -6.06
CA GLN A 96 10.36 -31.73 -5.92
C GLN A 96 9.90 -30.78 -4.81
N THR A 97 8.73 -30.16 -4.98
CA THR A 97 8.13 -29.34 -3.91
C THR A 97 7.68 -30.22 -2.74
N PRO A 98 7.67 -29.67 -1.51
CA PRO A 98 7.13 -30.40 -0.36
C PRO A 98 5.70 -30.89 -0.56
N ALA A 99 4.84 -30.10 -1.21
CA ALA A 99 3.47 -30.52 -1.53
C ALA A 99 3.43 -31.77 -2.42
N LYS A 100 4.28 -31.81 -3.44
CA LYS A 100 4.39 -32.98 -4.33
C LYS A 100 4.90 -34.20 -3.57
N GLN A 101 5.91 -34.04 -2.70
CA GLN A 101 6.45 -35.09 -1.86
C GLN A 101 5.41 -35.64 -0.86
N ALA A 102 4.56 -34.75 -0.28
CA ALA A 102 3.45 -35.14 0.56
C ALA A 102 2.31 -35.87 -0.17
N GLY A 103 2.33 -35.90 -1.51
CA GLY A 103 1.27 -36.51 -2.31
C GLY A 103 -0.01 -35.68 -2.34
N MET A 104 0.10 -34.34 -2.19
CA MET A 104 -1.02 -33.43 -2.44
C MET A 104 -1.48 -33.51 -3.89
N GLN A 105 -2.78 -33.36 -4.13
CA GLN A 105 -3.41 -33.43 -5.45
C GLN A 105 -4.27 -32.19 -5.70
N VAL A 106 -4.47 -31.90 -6.97
CA VAL A 106 -5.46 -30.90 -7.37
C VAL A 106 -6.85 -31.36 -6.93
N GLY A 107 -7.63 -30.46 -6.34
CA GLY A 107 -8.94 -30.75 -5.73
C GLY A 107 -8.89 -31.07 -4.24
N ASP A 108 -7.69 -31.19 -3.62
CA ASP A 108 -7.59 -31.29 -2.17
C ASP A 108 -8.01 -30.00 -1.50
N LYS A 109 -8.85 -30.11 -0.48
CA LYS A 109 -9.18 -28.97 0.39
C LYS A 109 -8.38 -29.06 1.68
N VAL A 110 -7.52 -28.08 1.95
CA VAL A 110 -6.71 -28.09 3.18
C VAL A 110 -7.58 -27.76 4.38
N VAL A 111 -7.64 -28.66 5.35
CA VAL A 111 -8.46 -28.50 6.56
C VAL A 111 -7.64 -28.27 7.83
N ALA A 112 -6.38 -28.75 7.86
CA ALA A 112 -5.47 -28.47 8.97
C ALA A 112 -4.00 -28.46 8.53
N PHE A 113 -3.17 -27.68 9.25
CA PHE A 113 -1.73 -27.61 9.11
C PHE A 113 -1.07 -27.67 10.48
N ASN A 114 -0.20 -28.65 10.72
CA ASN A 114 0.45 -28.91 12.03
C ASN A 114 -0.55 -28.95 13.20
N GLY A 115 -1.71 -29.58 13.00
CA GLY A 115 -2.78 -29.70 13.99
C GLY A 115 -3.64 -28.44 14.19
N HIS A 116 -3.33 -27.31 13.52
CA HIS A 116 -4.17 -26.11 13.52
C HIS A 116 -5.22 -26.23 12.44
N ALA A 117 -6.50 -26.15 12.81
CA ALA A 117 -7.61 -26.10 11.84
C ALA A 117 -7.53 -24.79 11.04
N ILE A 118 -7.70 -24.88 9.72
CA ILE A 118 -7.57 -23.76 8.79
C ILE A 118 -8.95 -23.27 8.37
N SER A 119 -9.19 -21.98 8.52
CA SER A 119 -10.45 -21.33 8.14
C SER A 119 -10.39 -20.60 6.80
N ASN A 120 -9.20 -20.15 6.38
CA ASN A 120 -8.99 -19.43 5.11
C ASN A 120 -7.55 -19.60 4.61
N TRP A 121 -7.35 -19.31 3.32
CA TRP A 121 -6.05 -19.47 2.66
C TRP A 121 -4.95 -18.56 3.22
N ASN A 122 -5.29 -17.37 3.70
CA ASN A 122 -4.31 -16.46 4.27
C ASN A 122 -3.70 -17.02 5.55
N GLU A 123 -4.53 -17.63 6.41
CA GLU A 123 -4.10 -18.31 7.62
C GLU A 123 -3.15 -19.48 7.30
N LEU A 124 -3.52 -20.32 6.31
CA LEU A 124 -2.64 -21.38 5.82
C LEU A 124 -1.29 -20.83 5.34
N THR A 125 -1.33 -19.77 4.53
CA THR A 125 -0.11 -19.15 4.02
C THR A 125 0.77 -18.60 5.15
N ASP A 126 0.18 -18.03 6.19
CA ASP A 126 0.93 -17.51 7.34
C ASP A 126 1.62 -18.65 8.12
N LEU A 127 0.93 -19.74 8.34
CA LEU A 127 1.49 -20.93 8.99
C LEU A 127 2.61 -21.56 8.17
N ILE A 128 2.43 -21.70 6.84
CA ILE A 128 3.48 -22.23 5.96
C ILE A 128 4.71 -21.32 6.00
N ARG A 129 4.54 -20.00 5.90
CA ARG A 129 5.64 -19.03 5.94
C ARG A 129 6.40 -19.08 7.27
N ALA A 130 5.66 -19.15 8.37
CA ALA A 130 6.24 -19.23 9.73
C ALA A 130 6.97 -20.55 10.00
N ASN A 131 6.56 -21.63 9.33
CA ASN A 131 7.15 -22.97 9.50
C ASN A 131 8.60 -23.08 8.98
N ARG A 132 9.01 -22.17 8.10
CA ARG A 132 10.35 -22.10 7.48
C ARG A 132 10.73 -23.43 6.83
N ASP A 133 11.68 -24.19 7.42
CA ASP A 133 12.13 -25.54 7.03
C ASP A 133 11.65 -26.64 7.96
N GLY A 134 10.67 -26.34 8.80
CA GLY A 134 10.12 -27.26 9.78
C GLY A 134 9.24 -28.35 9.17
N ALA A 135 8.93 -29.35 9.99
CA ALA A 135 8.00 -30.41 9.65
C ALA A 135 6.60 -29.86 9.40
N ALA A 136 5.94 -30.34 8.37
CA ALA A 136 4.59 -29.97 7.96
C ALA A 136 3.70 -31.22 7.90
N ALA A 137 2.84 -31.38 8.89
CA ALA A 137 1.76 -32.34 8.90
C ALA A 137 0.51 -31.67 8.30
N ILE A 138 0.04 -32.17 7.16
CA ILE A 138 -1.01 -31.55 6.37
C ILE A 138 -2.22 -32.49 6.35
N THR A 139 -3.38 -31.99 6.75
CA THR A 139 -4.64 -32.73 6.65
C THR A 139 -5.49 -32.11 5.56
N VAL A 140 -5.97 -32.93 4.65
CA VAL A 140 -6.80 -32.52 3.51
C VAL A 140 -8.12 -33.27 3.50
N GLU A 141 -9.15 -32.67 2.94
CA GLU A 141 -10.36 -33.33 2.52
C GLU A 141 -10.25 -33.65 1.02
N ARG A 142 -10.30 -34.95 0.70
CA ARG A 142 -10.23 -35.48 -0.68
C ARG A 142 -11.41 -36.39 -0.93
N GLY A 143 -12.26 -36.04 -1.88
CA GLY A 143 -13.46 -36.83 -2.18
C GLY A 143 -14.43 -36.99 -0.99
N GLY A 144 -14.51 -36.02 -0.09
CA GLY A 144 -15.35 -36.06 1.11
C GLY A 144 -14.73 -36.84 2.29
N GLN A 145 -13.52 -37.35 2.16
CA GLN A 145 -12.77 -38.04 3.23
C GLN A 145 -11.63 -37.15 3.75
N VAL A 146 -11.51 -37.08 5.06
CA VAL A 146 -10.38 -36.40 5.71
C VAL A 146 -9.20 -37.33 5.76
N ILE A 147 -8.08 -36.92 5.13
CA ILE A 147 -6.87 -37.70 4.97
C ILE A 147 -5.70 -36.91 5.56
N GLU A 148 -4.91 -37.55 6.41
CA GLU A 148 -3.63 -37.01 6.87
C GLU A 148 -2.55 -37.44 5.86
N LEU A 149 -1.86 -36.46 5.26
CA LEU A 149 -0.81 -36.71 4.29
C LEU A 149 0.51 -37.05 5.01
N PRO A 150 1.44 -37.76 4.33
CA PRO A 150 2.79 -37.96 4.84
C PRO A 150 3.43 -36.63 5.28
N THR A 151 4.00 -36.63 6.47
CA THR A 151 4.73 -35.44 6.98
C THR A 151 5.95 -35.18 6.12
N VAL A 152 6.09 -33.93 5.66
CA VAL A 152 7.23 -33.45 4.86
C VAL A 152 7.81 -32.22 5.54
N ASN A 153 9.01 -31.80 5.14
CA ASN A 153 9.52 -30.51 5.57
C ASN A 153 9.17 -29.42 4.53
N THR A 154 8.67 -28.29 4.99
CA THR A 154 8.67 -27.07 4.17
C THR A 154 10.10 -26.68 3.87
N ILE A 155 10.30 -25.87 2.84
CA ILE A 155 11.62 -25.36 2.45
C ILE A 155 11.66 -23.84 2.53
N ILE A 156 12.82 -23.28 2.84
CA ILE A 156 13.00 -21.83 2.83
C ILE A 156 13.17 -21.38 1.38
N GLN A 157 12.34 -20.40 0.98
CA GLN A 157 12.38 -19.80 -0.35
C GLN A 157 12.20 -18.28 -0.26
N PRO A 158 12.84 -17.51 -1.18
CA PRO A 158 12.56 -16.09 -1.31
C PRO A 158 11.16 -15.88 -1.90
N VAL A 159 10.19 -15.53 -1.06
CA VAL A 159 8.82 -15.22 -1.44
C VAL A 159 8.55 -13.73 -1.36
N SER A 160 7.56 -13.22 -2.10
CA SER A 160 7.17 -11.81 -2.00
C SER A 160 6.67 -11.48 -0.59
N ASP A 161 7.10 -10.33 -0.06
CA ASP A 161 6.56 -9.83 1.21
C ASP A 161 5.06 -9.52 1.07
N LYS A 162 4.29 -9.68 2.15
CA LYS A 162 2.84 -9.46 2.10
C LYS A 162 2.46 -7.99 1.98
N LEU A 163 3.23 -7.11 2.63
CA LEU A 163 2.97 -5.67 2.65
C LEU A 163 3.76 -4.93 1.59
N ASP A 164 4.86 -5.51 1.12
CA ASP A 164 5.69 -4.98 0.05
C ASP A 164 5.99 -6.05 -1.00
N PRO A 165 5.11 -6.26 -2.00
CA PRO A 165 5.32 -7.27 -3.04
C PRO A 165 6.59 -7.08 -3.87
N SER A 166 7.21 -5.88 -3.84
CA SER A 166 8.50 -5.61 -4.50
C SER A 166 9.70 -6.14 -3.71
N SER A 167 9.52 -6.42 -2.42
CA SER A 167 10.57 -7.01 -1.58
C SER A 167 10.43 -8.53 -1.52
N ARG A 168 11.56 -9.22 -1.30
CA ARG A 168 11.62 -10.66 -1.08
C ARG A 168 12.04 -10.94 0.34
N VAL A 169 11.32 -11.87 0.98
CA VAL A 169 11.61 -12.35 2.33
C VAL A 169 11.81 -13.87 2.30
N GLU A 170 12.75 -14.36 3.06
CA GLU A 170 12.91 -15.81 3.23
C GLU A 170 11.85 -16.37 4.15
N ALA A 171 11.00 -17.23 3.62
CA ALA A 171 9.91 -17.85 4.36
C ALA A 171 9.68 -19.29 3.92
N GLY A 172 8.94 -20.05 4.72
CA GLY A 172 8.55 -21.41 4.39
C GLY A 172 7.72 -21.45 3.10
N PHE A 173 7.97 -22.46 2.28
CA PHE A 173 7.31 -22.69 1.00
C PHE A 173 6.85 -24.15 0.92
N LEU A 174 5.64 -24.37 0.43
CA LEU A 174 5.03 -25.68 0.26
C LEU A 174 4.87 -26.10 -1.21
N GLY A 175 4.59 -25.15 -2.11
CA GLY A 175 4.45 -25.38 -3.54
C GLY A 175 3.01 -25.63 -3.99
N VAL A 176 2.04 -24.96 -3.41
CA VAL A 176 0.61 -25.05 -3.78
C VAL A 176 0.02 -23.69 -4.10
N SER A 177 -1.01 -23.68 -4.94
CA SER A 177 -1.82 -22.48 -5.22
C SER A 177 -3.30 -22.77 -5.00
N PRO A 178 -4.04 -21.76 -4.48
CA PRO A 178 -5.48 -21.88 -4.20
C PRO A 178 -6.32 -21.80 -5.47
N GLY A 179 -7.51 -22.33 -5.39
CA GLY A 179 -8.61 -21.90 -6.24
C GLY A 179 -9.03 -20.47 -5.92
N ARG A 180 -9.81 -19.90 -6.81
CA ARG A 180 -10.39 -18.56 -6.62
C ARG A 180 -11.88 -18.63 -6.86
N GLU A 181 -12.64 -17.99 -6.00
CA GLU A 181 -14.08 -17.82 -6.16
C GLU A 181 -14.47 -16.36 -6.00
N LEU A 182 -15.51 -15.97 -6.70
CA LEU A 182 -16.05 -14.61 -6.62
C LEU A 182 -17.04 -14.54 -5.46
N VAL A 183 -16.65 -13.85 -4.38
CA VAL A 183 -17.45 -13.73 -3.16
C VAL A 183 -17.95 -12.31 -3.03
N ARG A 184 -19.29 -12.16 -2.89
CA ARG A 184 -19.89 -10.86 -2.54
C ARG A 184 -19.71 -10.59 -1.06
N GLY A 185 -19.42 -9.33 -0.76
CA GLY A 185 -19.19 -8.88 0.61
C GLY A 185 -20.00 -7.61 0.92
N GLY A 186 -20.01 -7.26 2.20
CA GLY A 186 -20.66 -6.05 2.69
C GLY A 186 -19.68 -5.05 3.30
N VAL A 187 -20.17 -4.34 4.31
CA VAL A 187 -19.41 -3.29 5.00
C VAL A 187 -18.16 -3.85 5.70
N ILE A 188 -18.25 -5.04 6.31
CA ILE A 188 -17.16 -5.63 7.10
C ILE A 188 -16.02 -6.05 6.17
N GLU A 189 -16.33 -6.74 5.07
CA GLU A 189 -15.36 -7.18 4.07
C GLU A 189 -14.69 -5.97 3.41
N THR A 190 -15.47 -4.93 3.10
CA THR A 190 -14.94 -3.67 2.55
C THR A 190 -13.99 -2.98 3.54
N ALA A 191 -14.34 -2.91 4.81
CA ALA A 191 -13.47 -2.35 5.84
C ALA A 191 -12.16 -3.15 5.98
N GLY A 192 -12.23 -4.48 5.93
CA GLY A 192 -11.06 -5.37 5.93
C GLY A 192 -10.17 -5.16 4.70
N GLN A 193 -10.77 -5.07 3.51
CA GLN A 193 -10.04 -4.77 2.26
C GLN A 193 -9.34 -3.41 2.35
N MET A 194 -10.04 -2.37 2.79
CA MET A 194 -9.45 -1.03 2.95
C MET A 194 -8.32 -1.02 3.98
N TRP A 195 -8.47 -1.76 5.08
CA TRP A 195 -7.41 -1.89 6.07
C TRP A 195 -6.14 -2.50 5.48
N ASN A 196 -6.27 -3.59 4.74
CA ASN A 196 -5.13 -4.23 4.07
C ASN A 196 -4.49 -3.29 3.03
N THR A 197 -5.31 -2.62 2.21
CA THR A 197 -4.82 -1.63 1.23
C THR A 197 -4.14 -0.45 1.92
N THR A 198 -4.64 0.00 3.07
CA THR A 198 -4.02 1.05 3.87
C THR A 198 -2.64 0.62 4.37
N GLN A 199 -2.50 -0.58 4.94
CA GLN A 199 -1.20 -1.09 5.41
C GLN A 199 -0.18 -1.15 4.27
N MET A 200 -0.55 -1.71 3.11
CA MET A 200 0.33 -1.76 1.93
C MET A 200 0.70 -0.35 1.45
N SER A 201 -0.26 0.58 1.43
CA SER A 201 -0.03 1.97 1.03
C SER A 201 0.91 2.72 1.98
N VAL A 202 0.81 2.49 3.30
CA VAL A 202 1.71 3.07 4.30
C VAL A 202 3.15 2.56 4.09
N VAL A 203 3.33 1.26 3.84
CA VAL A 203 4.65 0.68 3.52
C VAL A 203 5.18 1.25 2.20
N ALA A 204 4.32 1.38 1.18
CA ALA A 204 4.68 1.99 -0.10
C ALA A 204 5.11 3.45 0.05
N LEU A 205 4.41 4.25 0.88
CA LEU A 205 4.77 5.63 1.18
C LEU A 205 6.11 5.72 1.93
N ALA A 206 6.33 4.84 2.92
CA ALA A 206 7.60 4.81 3.65
C ALA A 206 8.79 4.43 2.76
N SER A 207 8.60 3.53 1.80
CA SER A 207 9.62 3.10 0.83
C SER A 207 9.67 3.98 -0.43
N PHE A 208 8.78 4.96 -0.58
CA PHE A 208 8.68 5.79 -1.79
C PHE A 208 9.99 6.48 -2.18
N PRO A 209 10.76 7.10 -1.26
CA PRO A 209 12.03 7.74 -1.62
C PRO A 209 13.04 6.78 -2.25
N SER A 210 13.21 5.60 -1.67
CA SER A 210 14.14 4.58 -2.18
C SER A 210 13.67 4.00 -3.52
N ARG A 211 12.36 3.81 -3.69
CA ARG A 211 11.79 3.32 -4.96
C ARG A 211 11.96 4.33 -6.09
N VAL A 212 11.72 5.61 -5.85
CA VAL A 212 11.95 6.69 -6.84
C VAL A 212 13.44 6.76 -7.21
N TRP A 213 14.34 6.63 -6.22
CA TRP A 213 15.76 6.58 -6.47
C TRP A 213 16.15 5.41 -7.38
N ASN A 214 15.64 4.20 -7.09
CA ASN A 214 15.92 3.01 -7.90
C ASN A 214 15.38 3.15 -9.34
N VAL A 215 14.20 3.76 -9.52
CA VAL A 215 13.68 4.07 -10.86
C VAL A 215 14.61 5.05 -11.59
N GLY A 216 15.08 6.09 -10.92
CA GLY A 216 16.04 7.05 -11.47
C GLY A 216 17.36 6.40 -11.89
N VAL A 217 17.91 5.52 -11.06
CA VAL A 217 19.12 4.72 -11.38
C VAL A 217 18.84 3.81 -12.57
N GLY A 218 17.70 3.11 -12.60
CA GLY A 218 17.29 2.24 -13.71
C GLY A 218 17.22 2.99 -15.05
N LEU A 219 16.72 4.23 -15.06
CA LEU A 219 16.69 5.07 -16.27
C LEU A 219 18.08 5.37 -16.82
N VAL A 220 19.07 5.56 -15.94
CA VAL A 220 20.45 5.87 -16.36
C VAL A 220 21.22 4.61 -16.75
N THR A 221 20.98 3.49 -16.06
CA THR A 221 21.70 2.22 -16.29
C THR A 221 21.08 1.34 -17.37
N GLY A 222 19.83 1.65 -17.82
CA GLY A 222 19.09 0.81 -18.75
C GLY A 222 18.57 -0.49 -18.11
N ALA A 223 18.52 -0.58 -16.78
CA ALA A 223 17.97 -1.75 -16.10
C ALA A 223 16.46 -1.89 -16.35
N GLU A 224 15.99 -3.12 -16.45
CA GLU A 224 14.55 -3.40 -16.57
C GLU A 224 13.79 -2.89 -15.36
N ARG A 225 12.62 -2.29 -15.61
CA ARG A 225 11.79 -1.72 -14.57
C ARG A 225 10.96 -2.82 -13.86
N ASP A 226 11.01 -2.83 -12.54
CA ASP A 226 10.18 -3.72 -11.72
C ASP A 226 8.70 -3.37 -11.91
N ILE A 227 7.84 -4.38 -12.09
CA ILE A 227 6.38 -4.21 -12.23
C ILE A 227 5.74 -3.55 -11.00
N ASN A 228 6.36 -3.69 -9.82
CA ASN A 228 5.90 -3.07 -8.58
C ASN A 228 6.49 -1.67 -8.35
N SER A 229 7.21 -1.10 -9.32
CA SER A 229 7.75 0.25 -9.24
C SER A 229 6.63 1.29 -9.19
N PRO A 230 6.82 2.43 -8.49
CA PRO A 230 5.86 3.52 -8.52
C PRO A 230 5.70 4.05 -9.95
N ILE A 231 4.47 4.38 -10.31
CA ILE A 231 4.10 4.97 -11.60
C ILE A 231 3.65 6.42 -11.39
N SER A 232 3.80 7.24 -12.43
CA SER A 232 3.24 8.59 -12.47
C SER A 232 1.79 8.59 -12.94
N VAL A 233 1.20 9.80 -13.05
CA VAL A 233 -0.12 9.98 -13.67
C VAL A 233 -0.13 9.48 -15.12
N VAL A 234 0.99 9.61 -15.84
CA VAL A 234 1.12 9.10 -17.23
C VAL A 234 1.05 7.58 -17.25
N GLY A 235 1.80 6.92 -16.36
CA GLY A 235 1.76 5.46 -16.22
C GLY A 235 0.39 4.96 -15.78
N ALA A 236 -0.23 5.62 -14.80
CA ALA A 236 -1.58 5.27 -14.34
C ALA A 236 -2.63 5.41 -15.45
N SER A 237 -2.55 6.48 -16.26
CA SER A 237 -3.44 6.69 -17.41
C SER A 237 -3.26 5.61 -18.49
N ARG A 238 -2.01 5.20 -18.73
CA ARG A 238 -1.70 4.10 -19.64
C ARG A 238 -2.26 2.77 -19.15
N VAL A 239 -2.02 2.42 -17.89
CA VAL A 239 -2.57 1.21 -17.25
C VAL A 239 -4.09 1.20 -17.35
N ALA A 240 -4.75 2.33 -17.03
CA ALA A 240 -6.19 2.46 -17.16
C ALA A 240 -6.66 2.25 -18.63
N GLY A 241 -5.91 2.76 -19.61
CA GLY A 241 -6.18 2.54 -21.03
C GLY A 241 -5.99 1.07 -21.44
N GLU A 242 -4.92 0.41 -21.03
CA GLU A 242 -4.66 -1.00 -21.29
C GLU A 242 -5.79 -1.90 -20.74
N ILE A 243 -6.26 -1.63 -19.51
CA ILE A 243 -7.41 -2.34 -18.92
C ILE A 243 -8.67 -2.12 -19.77
N ALA A 244 -8.94 -0.90 -20.22
CA ALA A 244 -10.15 -0.57 -20.96
C ALA A 244 -10.25 -1.31 -22.31
N VAL A 245 -9.11 -1.54 -22.98
CA VAL A 245 -9.06 -2.19 -24.30
C VAL A 245 -8.65 -3.67 -24.25
N SER A 246 -8.43 -4.24 -23.07
CA SER A 246 -7.98 -5.62 -22.91
C SER A 246 -9.05 -6.62 -23.33
N ASP A 247 -8.80 -7.40 -24.38
CA ASP A 247 -9.71 -8.47 -24.81
C ASP A 247 -9.64 -9.72 -23.92
N SER A 248 -8.63 -9.80 -23.05
CA SER A 248 -8.46 -10.92 -22.10
C SER A 248 -9.42 -10.85 -20.90
N LEU A 249 -10.05 -9.69 -20.66
CA LEU A 249 -10.97 -9.49 -19.54
C LEU A 249 -12.40 -9.27 -20.06
N PRO A 250 -13.42 -9.90 -19.44
CA PRO A 250 -14.83 -9.54 -19.64
C PRO A 250 -15.08 -8.06 -19.36
N VAL A 251 -16.08 -7.48 -20.00
CA VAL A 251 -16.39 -6.04 -19.85
C VAL A 251 -16.67 -5.67 -18.38
N GLU A 252 -17.34 -6.57 -17.64
CA GLU A 252 -17.65 -6.39 -16.23
C GLU A 252 -16.36 -6.32 -15.37
N ASP A 253 -15.40 -7.22 -15.60
CA ASP A 253 -14.13 -7.25 -14.88
C ASP A 253 -13.26 -6.03 -15.22
N ARG A 254 -13.31 -5.52 -16.45
CA ARG A 254 -12.64 -4.27 -16.83
C ARG A 254 -13.18 -3.09 -16.01
N ALA A 255 -14.52 -2.97 -15.94
CA ALA A 255 -15.17 -1.91 -15.17
C ALA A 255 -14.81 -1.99 -13.68
N VAL A 256 -14.85 -3.18 -13.10
CA VAL A 256 -14.48 -3.43 -11.69
C VAL A 256 -13.01 -3.10 -11.44
N THR A 257 -12.11 -3.51 -12.34
CA THR A 257 -10.67 -3.22 -12.22
C THR A 257 -10.43 -1.71 -12.30
N TRP A 258 -11.12 -1.01 -13.19
CA TRP A 258 -11.04 0.45 -13.32
C TRP A 258 -11.54 1.18 -12.07
N LEU A 259 -12.69 0.75 -11.53
CA LEU A 259 -13.23 1.30 -10.28
C LEU A 259 -12.31 0.98 -9.09
N SER A 260 -11.72 -0.20 -9.04
CA SER A 260 -10.75 -0.60 -8.00
C SER A 260 -9.50 0.27 -8.05
N LEU A 261 -8.99 0.58 -9.24
CA LEU A 261 -7.88 1.52 -9.44
C LEU A 261 -8.25 2.91 -8.90
N LEU A 262 -9.43 3.42 -9.27
CA LEU A 262 -9.92 4.72 -8.81
C LEU A 262 -10.07 4.77 -7.28
N GLY A 263 -10.65 3.73 -6.67
CA GLY A 263 -10.77 3.59 -5.21
C GLY A 263 -9.42 3.57 -4.52
N SER A 264 -8.46 2.81 -5.07
CA SER A 264 -7.09 2.71 -4.53
C SER A 264 -6.34 4.04 -4.62
N VAL A 265 -6.46 4.76 -5.73
CA VAL A 265 -5.85 6.10 -5.90
C VAL A 265 -6.43 7.10 -4.90
N ASN A 266 -7.76 7.12 -4.70
CA ASN A 266 -8.38 8.00 -3.70
C ASN A 266 -7.87 7.70 -2.29
N LEU A 267 -7.80 6.41 -1.91
CA LEU A 267 -7.27 6.01 -0.60
C LEU A 267 -5.80 6.41 -0.45
N PHE A 268 -4.98 6.17 -1.47
CA PHE A 268 -3.57 6.54 -1.46
C PHE A 268 -3.35 8.05 -1.33
N VAL A 269 -4.11 8.86 -2.06
CA VAL A 269 -4.08 10.34 -1.97
C VAL A 269 -4.48 10.81 -0.58
N ALA A 270 -5.50 10.19 0.02
CA ALA A 270 -5.88 10.50 1.40
C ALA A 270 -4.73 10.22 2.38
N LEU A 271 -4.09 9.06 2.26
CA LEU A 271 -2.96 8.67 3.12
C LEU A 271 -1.73 9.56 2.89
N LEU A 272 -1.44 9.90 1.63
CA LEU A 272 -0.37 10.83 1.30
C LEU A 272 -0.60 12.20 1.97
N ASN A 273 -1.84 12.73 1.88
CA ASN A 273 -2.19 14.01 2.51
C ASN A 273 -2.15 13.96 4.04
N LEU A 274 -2.27 12.77 4.66
CA LEU A 274 -2.13 12.60 6.11
C LEU A 274 -0.67 12.50 6.59
N VAL A 275 0.31 12.41 5.68
CA VAL A 275 1.73 12.42 6.07
C VAL A 275 2.06 13.72 6.82
N PRO A 276 2.69 13.65 8.01
CA PRO A 276 2.93 14.83 8.87
C PRO A 276 4.08 15.71 8.35
N LEU A 277 4.03 16.08 7.08
CA LEU A 277 5.04 16.89 6.37
C LEU A 277 4.37 18.02 5.59
N LEU A 278 4.86 19.24 5.75
CA LEU A 278 4.48 20.34 4.84
C LEU A 278 5.08 20.11 3.43
N PRO A 279 4.38 20.40 2.34
CA PRO A 279 3.14 21.20 2.26
C PRO A 279 1.81 20.41 2.33
N LEU A 280 1.83 19.17 2.83
CA LEU A 280 0.64 18.30 2.91
C LEU A 280 -0.26 18.70 4.10
N ASP A 281 -1.56 18.36 4.04
CA ASP A 281 -2.54 18.68 5.08
C ASP A 281 -2.14 18.08 6.44
N GLY A 282 -1.55 16.88 6.45
CA GLY A 282 -1.03 16.20 7.63
C GLY A 282 0.04 17.02 8.38
N GLY A 283 0.83 17.83 7.69
CA GLY A 283 1.78 18.76 8.31
C GLY A 283 1.08 19.86 9.10
N HIS A 284 -0.03 20.40 8.61
CA HIS A 284 -0.85 21.37 9.32
C HIS A 284 -1.59 20.73 10.50
N VAL A 285 -2.09 19.50 10.35
CA VAL A 285 -2.69 18.74 11.46
C VAL A 285 -1.65 18.48 12.56
N ALA A 286 -0.46 18.03 12.19
CA ALA A 286 0.63 17.81 13.16
C ALA A 286 1.01 19.11 13.89
N GLY A 287 1.08 20.24 13.17
CA GLY A 287 1.30 21.56 13.75
C GLY A 287 0.23 21.96 14.75
N ALA A 288 -1.06 21.72 14.42
CA ALA A 288 -2.19 22.02 15.31
C ALA A 288 -2.18 21.11 16.56
N LEU A 289 -1.86 19.82 16.41
CA LEU A 289 -1.73 18.89 17.54
C LEU A 289 -0.54 19.26 18.44
N TYR A 290 0.58 19.65 17.86
CA TYR A 290 1.74 20.16 18.60
C TYR A 290 1.39 21.44 19.39
N GLU A 291 0.60 22.36 18.79
CA GLU A 291 0.08 23.55 19.48
C GLU A 291 -0.77 23.16 20.69
N ALA A 292 -1.69 22.20 20.53
CA ALA A 292 -2.51 21.68 21.62
C ALA A 292 -1.68 21.09 22.77
N LEU A 293 -0.69 20.27 22.43
CA LEU A 293 0.22 19.65 23.39
C LEU A 293 1.01 20.72 24.16
N ARG A 294 1.57 21.71 23.45
CA ARG A 294 2.34 22.81 24.03
C ARG A 294 1.50 23.67 25.00
N ARG A 295 0.26 23.97 24.61
CA ARG A 295 -0.71 24.69 25.49
C ARG A 295 -1.10 23.85 26.71
N GLY A 296 -1.33 22.53 26.52
CA GLY A 296 -1.61 21.60 27.62
C GLY A 296 -0.49 21.54 28.64
N ILE A 297 0.76 21.40 28.20
CA ILE A 297 1.94 21.40 29.07
C ILE A 297 2.13 22.75 29.77
N ALA A 298 1.90 23.88 29.11
CA ALA A 298 2.00 25.20 29.70
C ALA A 298 0.99 25.37 30.83
N ARG A 299 -0.27 24.94 30.64
CA ARG A 299 -1.32 24.94 31.66
C ARG A 299 -0.93 24.10 32.89
N LEU A 300 -0.43 22.86 32.65
CA LEU A 300 0.01 21.97 33.72
C LEU A 300 1.19 22.55 34.53
N ARG A 301 2.03 23.37 33.89
CA ARG A 301 3.17 24.05 34.54
C ARG A 301 2.86 25.44 35.09
N GLY A 302 1.59 25.87 35.08
CA GLY A 302 1.18 27.21 35.54
C GLY A 302 1.76 28.35 34.70
N ARG A 303 2.18 28.11 33.46
CA ARG A 303 2.72 29.12 32.53
C ARG A 303 1.60 29.71 31.66
N GLY A 304 1.76 30.97 31.24
CA GLY A 304 0.84 31.63 30.31
C GLY A 304 0.76 30.91 28.94
N ASP A 305 -0.25 31.23 28.13
CA ASP A 305 -0.44 30.65 26.80
C ASP A 305 0.79 30.92 25.91
N PRO A 306 1.45 29.90 25.38
CA PRO A 306 2.63 30.06 24.53
C PRO A 306 2.30 30.61 23.10
N GLY A 307 1.02 30.87 22.81
CA GLY A 307 0.56 31.39 21.51
C GLY A 307 0.54 30.32 20.39
N PRO A 308 0.10 30.67 19.17
CA PRO A 308 0.01 29.78 18.04
C PRO A 308 1.41 29.31 17.57
N VAL A 309 1.46 28.16 16.91
CA VAL A 309 2.68 27.66 16.28
C VAL A 309 2.94 28.44 14.99
N ASP A 310 4.15 28.93 14.85
CA ASP A 310 4.59 29.68 13.67
C ASP A 310 4.97 28.69 12.55
N THR A 311 4.01 28.42 11.65
CA THR A 311 4.19 27.51 10.51
C THR A 311 5.17 28.05 9.45
N ALA A 312 5.40 29.37 9.42
CA ALA A 312 6.38 29.96 8.50
C ALA A 312 7.81 29.49 8.76
N LYS A 313 8.12 29.07 9.98
CA LYS A 313 9.42 28.46 10.31
C LYS A 313 9.63 27.08 9.69
N MET A 314 8.57 26.41 9.27
CA MET A 314 8.61 25.10 8.62
C MET A 314 8.67 25.20 7.08
N LEU A 315 8.59 26.40 6.51
CA LEU A 315 8.71 26.65 5.07
C LEU A 315 9.93 25.98 4.41
N PRO A 316 11.15 26.02 5.01
CA PRO A 316 12.29 25.33 4.42
C PRO A 316 12.09 23.82 4.26
N VAL A 317 11.42 23.19 5.24
CA VAL A 317 11.05 21.77 5.15
C VAL A 317 10.05 21.56 4.03
N ALA A 318 9.03 22.43 3.92
CA ALA A 318 8.04 22.37 2.85
C ALA A 318 8.68 22.48 1.44
N TYR A 319 9.68 23.34 1.26
CA TYR A 319 10.40 23.45 -0.01
C TYR A 319 11.24 22.20 -0.32
N VAL A 320 11.90 21.60 0.68
CA VAL A 320 12.66 20.36 0.50
C VAL A 320 11.72 19.20 0.12
N VAL A 321 10.62 19.05 0.84
CA VAL A 321 9.62 17.98 0.57
C VAL A 321 8.96 18.23 -0.78
N GLY A 322 8.50 19.46 -1.07
CA GLY A 322 7.88 19.82 -2.34
C GLY A 322 8.84 19.64 -3.52
N GLY A 323 10.10 20.04 -3.37
CA GLY A 323 11.15 19.82 -4.36
C GLY A 323 11.41 18.33 -4.61
N PHE A 324 11.46 17.52 -3.56
CA PHE A 324 11.60 16.06 -3.69
C PHE A 324 10.41 15.44 -4.44
N LEU A 325 9.18 15.83 -4.10
CA LEU A 325 7.97 15.33 -4.78
C LEU A 325 7.93 15.75 -6.24
N LEU A 326 8.33 17.00 -6.54
CA LEU A 326 8.38 17.52 -7.92
C LEU A 326 9.43 16.77 -8.74
N ILE A 327 10.66 16.66 -8.25
CA ILE A 327 11.75 15.94 -8.93
C ILE A 327 11.38 14.47 -9.11
N GLY A 328 10.88 13.83 -8.05
CA GLY A 328 10.41 12.43 -8.09
C GLY A 328 9.29 12.24 -9.11
N GLY A 329 8.33 13.17 -9.17
CA GLY A 329 7.27 13.16 -10.17
C GLY A 329 7.81 13.23 -11.60
N VAL A 330 8.78 14.13 -11.86
CA VAL A 330 9.44 14.23 -13.18
C VAL A 330 10.19 12.94 -13.53
N VAL A 331 10.94 12.35 -12.58
CA VAL A 331 11.65 11.07 -12.78
C VAL A 331 10.65 9.96 -13.15
N LEU A 332 9.53 9.87 -12.44
CA LEU A 332 8.50 8.86 -12.72
C LEU A 332 7.84 9.08 -14.08
N ILE A 333 7.53 10.32 -14.46
CA ILE A 333 6.98 10.64 -15.79
C ILE A 333 7.95 10.20 -16.89
N LEU A 334 9.22 10.54 -16.76
CA LEU A 334 10.25 10.12 -17.72
C LEU A 334 10.37 8.60 -17.78
N ALA A 335 10.31 7.92 -16.62
CA ALA A 335 10.34 6.47 -16.57
C ALA A 335 9.14 5.83 -17.27
N ASP A 336 7.94 6.38 -17.10
CA ASP A 336 6.72 5.87 -17.74
C ASP A 336 6.71 6.08 -19.26
N ILE A 337 7.44 7.08 -19.76
CA ILE A 337 7.60 7.34 -21.21
C ILE A 337 8.70 6.43 -21.80
N ILE A 338 9.86 6.34 -21.15
CA ILE A 338 11.06 5.65 -21.69
C ILE A 338 10.98 4.15 -21.48
N SER A 339 10.60 3.72 -20.26
CA SER A 339 10.54 2.30 -19.85
C SER A 339 9.19 2.01 -19.18
N PRO A 340 8.09 1.97 -19.96
CA PRO A 340 6.75 1.76 -19.42
C PRO A 340 6.58 0.35 -18.86
N ILE A 341 5.87 0.24 -17.73
CA ILE A 341 5.41 -1.05 -17.22
C ILE A 341 4.30 -1.56 -18.15
N LYS A 342 4.41 -2.83 -18.59
CA LYS A 342 3.39 -3.52 -19.37
C LYS A 342 2.67 -4.50 -18.45
N LEU A 343 1.33 -4.52 -18.50
CA LEU A 343 0.49 -5.44 -17.72
C LEU A 343 0.17 -6.73 -18.48
N PHE A 344 0.15 -6.65 -19.82
CA PHE A 344 -0.25 -7.73 -20.72
C PHE A 344 0.78 -7.90 -21.86
#